data_3dcc41a9bae1a56c694c2879d335c6c0
#
_entry.id   3dcc41a9bae1a56c694c2879d335c6c0
#
_cell.length_a   1.000
_cell.length_b   1.000
_cell.length_c   1.000
_cell.angle_alpha   90.00
_cell.angle_beta   90.00
_cell.angle_gamma   90.00
#
_symmetry.space_group_name_H-M   'P 1'
#
loop_
_entity.id
_entity.type
_entity.pdbx_description
1 polymer ?
#
loop_
_entity_poly.entity_id
_entity_poly.type
_entity_poly.pdbx_seq_one_letter_code
_entity_poly.pdbx_strand_id
1 'polypeptide(L)'
;MIFRTASKLSVMLLIGILALSCSQEEERNGDIRTGDLPEIVLNEKLILSETPEGVIRQVNLVKTNADGEIFVSDWGAYKIHHFTREGEFNTSIGGQGGAVGRFLLVQSLDFDEQNRLIVYDVRQNRHTIFDYSDNDWAAADTFSFSQPATGMAGYLSDGELLTTASFDERLDDHLFQIYHHLQKGTVDGRLLEEDPLRIRGRQLMAIENTPPEEVPLSYRTLHSIGPDQNLYTLNTETFAVQIYDQNLAPVDTVYAPVAKLLIHENDRQNARLQVSSSLRHLTDQYLPNTKPVARFFTTDNEGRFWIRTNDSPRYMVLDGEGSPLGSFDLPAGFRLLHVSGDRIFTSGTAARGDEVRVFEFEMP
;
A
#
# COMPACT_ATOMS: atom_id res chain seq x y z
N MET A 1 79.02 51.85 12.36
CA MET A 1 78.15 52.55 11.37
C MET A 1 76.82 51.81 11.35
N ILE A 2 75.85 52.25 12.17
CA ILE A 2 74.55 52.80 11.77
C ILE A 2 73.76 51.80 10.92
N PHE A 3 72.62 51.28 11.32
CA PHE A 3 71.33 51.85 11.77
C PHE A 3 70.45 50.78 12.48
N ARG A 4 69.73 51.26 13.45
CA ARG A 4 68.54 50.66 14.10
C ARG A 4 67.40 50.51 13.09
N THR A 5 66.54 49.49 13.30
CA THR A 5 65.09 49.71 13.35
C THR A 5 64.39 48.58 14.09
N ALA A 6 63.62 48.96 15.07
CA ALA A 6 62.70 48.14 15.80
C ALA A 6 61.47 47.90 14.96
N SER A 7 60.91 46.71 15.03
CA SER A 7 59.57 46.45 14.49
C SER A 7 58.74 45.67 15.52
N LYS A 8 57.58 46.20 15.72
CA LYS A 8 56.59 45.99 16.74
C LYS A 8 55.99 44.55 16.67
N LEU A 9 55.97 43.96 17.84
CA LEU A 9 55.17 42.75 18.12
C LEU A 9 53.68 43.13 18.06
N SER A 10 52.96 42.67 17.03
CA SER A 10 51.47 42.72 17.00
C SER A 10 50.97 41.37 17.47
N VAL A 11 50.51 41.34 18.69
CA VAL A 11 49.69 40.23 19.22
C VAL A 11 48.34 40.28 18.59
N MET A 12 48.07 39.39 17.64
CA MET A 12 46.74 39.19 17.06
C MET A 12 45.97 38.19 17.92
N LEU A 13 45.09 38.71 18.75
CA LEU A 13 44.12 37.95 19.56
C LEU A 13 43.11 37.29 18.62
N LEU A 14 43.31 36.00 18.28
CA LEU A 14 42.34 35.22 17.52
C LEU A 14 41.19 34.84 18.47
N ILE A 15 40.11 35.62 18.48
CA ILE A 15 38.85 35.25 19.10
C ILE A 15 38.25 34.14 18.21
N GLY A 16 38.40 32.91 18.65
CA GLY A 16 37.70 31.77 18.07
C GLY A 16 36.22 31.88 18.42
N ILE A 17 35.44 32.34 17.47
CA ILE A 17 33.97 32.18 17.51
C ILE A 17 33.72 30.69 17.22
N LEU A 18 33.49 29.91 18.27
CA LEU A 18 32.84 28.63 18.20
C LEU A 18 31.40 28.90 17.74
N ALA A 19 31.22 28.92 16.43
CA ALA A 19 29.90 28.77 15.85
C ALA A 19 29.43 27.35 16.25
N LEU A 20 28.62 27.25 17.28
CA LEU A 20 27.70 26.13 17.45
C LEU A 20 26.80 26.14 16.23
N SER A 21 27.23 25.40 15.22
CA SER A 21 26.36 24.94 14.15
C SER A 21 25.38 23.97 14.79
N CYS A 22 24.29 24.50 15.37
CA CYS A 22 23.03 23.75 15.36
C CYS A 22 22.74 23.48 13.88
N SER A 23 22.95 22.25 13.46
CA SER A 23 22.34 21.75 12.25
C SER A 23 20.83 21.69 12.51
N GLN A 24 20.15 22.81 12.42
CA GLN A 24 18.77 22.83 11.95
C GLN A 24 18.91 22.34 10.51
N GLU A 25 18.55 21.06 10.27
CA GLU A 25 18.20 20.64 8.92
C GLU A 25 17.19 21.69 8.44
N GLU A 26 17.57 22.45 7.44
CA GLU A 26 16.68 23.38 6.74
C GLU A 26 15.48 22.57 6.30
N GLU A 27 14.34 22.74 6.96
CA GLU A 27 13.04 22.40 6.41
C GLU A 27 13.02 23.11 5.06
N ARG A 28 13.09 22.33 3.95
CA ARG A 28 13.00 22.91 2.62
C ARG A 28 11.66 23.62 2.56
N ASN A 29 11.69 24.94 2.46
CA ASN A 29 10.52 25.76 2.24
C ASN A 29 9.86 25.31 0.94
N GLY A 30 8.77 24.53 1.02
CA GLY A 30 8.06 23.98 -0.13
C GLY A 30 7.69 22.51 -0.04
N ASP A 31 8.05 21.80 1.04
CA ASP A 31 7.62 20.40 1.21
C ASP A 31 6.10 20.33 1.48
N ILE A 32 5.43 19.43 0.75
CA ILE A 32 4.01 19.17 0.93
C ILE A 32 3.80 18.46 2.27
N ARG A 33 2.97 19.06 3.13
CA ARG A 33 2.48 18.44 4.37
C ARG A 33 0.98 18.19 4.25
N THR A 34 0.56 17.00 4.56
CA THR A 34 -0.86 16.60 4.44
C THR A 34 -1.80 17.51 5.23
N GLY A 35 -1.37 17.98 6.40
CA GLY A 35 -2.18 18.86 7.27
C GLY A 35 -2.40 20.26 6.73
N ASP A 36 -1.59 20.73 5.78
CA ASP A 36 -1.66 22.09 5.21
C ASP A 36 -2.51 22.15 3.93
N LEU A 37 -2.97 20.99 3.44
CA LEU A 37 -3.74 20.92 2.20
C LEU A 37 -5.22 21.29 2.41
N PRO A 38 -5.88 21.81 1.37
CA PRO A 38 -7.32 22.08 1.41
C PRO A 38 -8.09 20.77 1.69
N GLU A 39 -9.24 20.92 2.32
CA GLU A 39 -10.05 19.78 2.73
C GLU A 39 -10.88 19.23 1.58
N ILE A 40 -10.78 17.91 1.37
CA ILE A 40 -11.69 17.14 0.52
C ILE A 40 -12.89 16.75 1.38
N VAL A 41 -14.09 17.16 0.96
CA VAL A 41 -15.32 16.88 1.71
C VAL A 41 -15.76 15.44 1.43
N LEU A 42 -16.04 14.69 2.49
CA LEU A 42 -16.54 13.32 2.42
C LEU A 42 -18.02 13.29 2.87
N ASN A 43 -18.89 12.77 2.02
CA ASN A 43 -20.31 12.59 2.29
C ASN A 43 -20.62 11.09 2.44
N GLU A 44 -20.89 10.59 3.65
CA GLU A 44 -21.25 9.19 3.88
C GLU A 44 -22.54 8.83 3.16
N LYS A 45 -22.53 7.77 2.36
CA LYS A 45 -23.65 7.31 1.54
C LYS A 45 -24.16 5.94 1.97
N LEU A 46 -23.27 5.00 2.28
CA LEU A 46 -23.64 3.62 2.58
C LEU A 46 -22.85 3.11 3.79
N ILE A 47 -23.49 2.26 4.57
CA ILE A 47 -22.85 1.43 5.60
C ILE A 47 -23.25 -0.02 5.32
N LEU A 48 -22.26 -0.86 5.01
CA LEU A 48 -22.45 -2.30 4.78
C LEU A 48 -21.84 -3.03 5.99
N SER A 49 -22.68 -3.55 6.87
CA SER A 49 -22.24 -4.21 8.12
C SER A 49 -22.84 -5.60 8.30
N GLU A 50 -23.88 -5.92 7.53
CA GLU A 50 -24.58 -7.20 7.62
C GLU A 50 -25.16 -7.64 6.29
N THR A 51 -25.42 -8.93 6.20
CA THR A 51 -26.12 -9.61 5.11
C THR A 51 -27.27 -10.42 5.70
N PRO A 52 -28.17 -10.99 4.92
CA PRO A 52 -29.18 -11.95 5.43
C PRO A 52 -28.57 -13.17 6.14
N GLU A 53 -27.29 -13.45 5.92
CA GLU A 53 -26.56 -14.56 6.55
C GLU A 53 -25.89 -14.17 7.89
N GLY A 54 -25.89 -12.89 8.24
CA GLY A 54 -25.33 -12.33 9.48
C GLY A 54 -24.39 -11.16 9.26
N VAL A 55 -23.67 -10.80 10.32
CA VAL A 55 -22.73 -9.67 10.31
C VAL A 55 -21.50 -9.96 9.46
N ILE A 56 -20.96 -8.93 8.81
CA ILE A 56 -19.66 -8.96 8.17
C ILE A 56 -18.59 -9.02 9.27
N ARG A 57 -17.70 -9.98 9.22
CA ARG A 57 -16.81 -10.32 10.36
C ARG A 57 -15.44 -9.72 10.28
N GLN A 58 -14.79 -9.83 9.11
CA GLN A 58 -13.41 -9.40 8.92
C GLN A 58 -13.18 -8.98 7.47
N VAL A 59 -13.37 -7.69 7.21
CA VAL A 59 -13.16 -7.11 5.87
C VAL A 59 -11.69 -7.05 5.54
N ASN A 60 -11.31 -7.69 4.44
CA ASN A 60 -9.94 -7.61 3.92
C ASN A 60 -9.84 -6.70 2.70
N LEU A 61 -10.71 -6.90 1.72
CA LEU A 61 -10.72 -6.21 0.44
C LEU A 61 -12.13 -5.70 0.12
N VAL A 62 -12.16 -4.59 -0.60
CA VAL A 62 -13.33 -4.11 -1.32
C VAL A 62 -12.91 -3.82 -2.75
N LYS A 63 -13.72 -4.21 -3.71
CA LYS A 63 -13.57 -3.88 -5.13
C LYS A 63 -14.94 -3.56 -5.72
N THR A 64 -14.94 -2.80 -6.79
CA THR A 64 -16.13 -2.58 -7.61
C THR A 64 -15.90 -3.15 -9.01
N ASN A 65 -16.97 -3.63 -9.62
CA ASN A 65 -16.94 -3.99 -11.03
C ASN A 65 -17.24 -2.78 -11.92
N ALA A 66 -17.33 -2.98 -13.23
CA ALA A 66 -17.59 -1.92 -14.21
C ALA A 66 -18.96 -1.23 -14.00
N ASP A 67 -19.95 -1.92 -13.44
CA ASP A 67 -21.28 -1.40 -13.14
C ASP A 67 -21.35 -0.65 -11.80
N GLY A 68 -20.22 -0.62 -11.06
CA GLY A 68 -20.10 0.01 -9.75
C GLY A 68 -20.70 -0.84 -8.62
N GLU A 69 -21.03 -2.11 -8.86
CA GLU A 69 -21.45 -3.04 -7.83
C GLU A 69 -20.29 -3.35 -6.89
N ILE A 70 -20.58 -3.62 -5.62
CA ILE A 70 -19.61 -3.65 -4.54
C ILE A 70 -19.35 -5.10 -4.10
N PHE A 71 -18.09 -5.49 -4.05
CA PHE A 71 -17.66 -6.82 -3.61
C PHE A 71 -16.77 -6.70 -2.38
N VAL A 72 -17.21 -7.29 -1.27
CA VAL A 72 -16.57 -7.24 0.04
C VAL A 72 -16.04 -8.62 0.40
N SER A 73 -14.73 -8.78 0.46
CA SER A 73 -14.11 -10.01 0.95
C SER A 73 -14.16 -10.05 2.48
N ASP A 74 -14.86 -11.03 3.02
CA ASP A 74 -14.97 -11.32 4.45
C ASP A 74 -14.17 -12.59 4.80
N TRP A 75 -12.96 -12.40 5.35
CA TRP A 75 -12.12 -13.52 5.78
C TRP A 75 -12.74 -14.33 6.93
N GLY A 76 -13.48 -13.66 7.82
CA GLY A 76 -14.14 -14.32 8.95
C GLY A 76 -15.28 -15.25 8.54
N ALA A 77 -15.91 -15.00 7.38
CA ALA A 77 -16.95 -15.83 6.80
C ALA A 77 -16.43 -16.74 5.66
N TYR A 78 -15.19 -16.53 5.17
CA TYR A 78 -14.65 -17.18 3.96
C TYR A 78 -15.51 -16.93 2.72
N LYS A 79 -16.03 -15.71 2.59
CA LYS A 79 -16.98 -15.31 1.55
C LYS A 79 -16.58 -14.00 0.90
N ILE A 80 -17.13 -13.77 -0.27
CA ILE A 80 -17.16 -12.47 -0.91
C ILE A 80 -18.63 -12.08 -1.01
N HIS A 81 -19.04 -11.00 -0.35
CA HIS A 81 -20.40 -10.49 -0.37
C HIS A 81 -20.54 -9.52 -1.55
N HIS A 82 -21.56 -9.73 -2.36
CA HIS A 82 -21.91 -8.90 -3.50
C HIS A 82 -23.11 -8.02 -3.16
N PHE A 83 -22.93 -6.71 -3.34
CA PHE A 83 -23.97 -5.70 -3.16
C PHE A 83 -24.14 -4.90 -4.45
N THR A 84 -25.33 -4.40 -4.69
CA THR A 84 -25.57 -3.43 -5.76
C THR A 84 -24.79 -2.14 -5.50
N ARG A 85 -24.74 -1.25 -6.48
CA ARG A 85 -24.13 0.08 -6.33
C ARG A 85 -24.79 0.91 -5.20
N GLU A 86 -26.07 0.69 -4.94
CA GLU A 86 -26.88 1.34 -3.90
C GLU A 86 -26.73 0.70 -2.53
N GLY A 87 -25.96 -0.41 -2.42
CA GLY A 87 -25.67 -1.12 -1.17
C GLY A 87 -26.71 -2.18 -0.80
N GLU A 88 -27.59 -2.56 -1.71
CA GLU A 88 -28.53 -3.67 -1.49
C GLU A 88 -27.78 -4.99 -1.64
N PHE A 89 -27.94 -5.91 -0.68
CA PHE A 89 -27.31 -7.23 -0.74
C PHE A 89 -27.90 -8.04 -1.89
N ASN A 90 -27.05 -8.58 -2.73
CA ASN A 90 -27.42 -9.45 -3.84
C ASN A 90 -27.20 -10.92 -3.49
N THR A 91 -25.93 -11.35 -3.29
CA THR A 91 -25.58 -12.73 -2.96
C THR A 91 -24.24 -12.83 -2.25
N SER A 92 -23.88 -14.04 -1.79
CA SER A 92 -22.54 -14.35 -1.24
C SER A 92 -21.87 -15.45 -2.04
N ILE A 93 -20.62 -15.21 -2.42
CA ILE A 93 -19.78 -16.13 -3.18
C ILE A 93 -18.87 -16.92 -2.22
N GLY A 94 -18.76 -18.23 -2.38
CA GLY A 94 -17.75 -19.03 -1.70
C GLY A 94 -18.24 -19.72 -0.43
N GLY A 95 -17.45 -19.63 0.64
CA GLY A 95 -17.57 -20.36 1.89
C GLY A 95 -16.32 -21.18 2.21
N GLN A 96 -16.15 -21.62 3.46
CA GLN A 96 -14.95 -22.31 3.90
C GLN A 96 -14.76 -23.67 3.20
N GLY A 97 -13.53 -23.93 2.68
CA GLY A 97 -13.18 -25.24 2.15
C GLY A 97 -12.16 -25.21 1.02
N GLY A 98 -11.68 -26.39 0.62
CA GLY A 98 -10.72 -26.58 -0.47
C GLY A 98 -11.34 -26.90 -1.84
N ALA A 99 -12.65 -27.13 -1.93
CA ALA A 99 -13.33 -27.40 -3.20
C ALA A 99 -13.31 -26.15 -4.11
N VAL A 100 -13.51 -26.36 -5.41
CA VAL A 100 -13.65 -25.26 -6.38
C VAL A 100 -14.81 -24.36 -5.94
N GLY A 101 -14.63 -23.06 -6.02
CA GLY A 101 -15.60 -22.06 -5.54
C GLY A 101 -15.66 -21.89 -4.00
N ARG A 102 -14.77 -22.55 -3.24
CA ARG A 102 -14.61 -22.38 -1.78
C ARG A 102 -13.27 -21.78 -1.46
N PHE A 103 -13.17 -21.07 -0.30
CA PHE A 103 -12.00 -20.30 0.08
C PHE A 103 -11.39 -20.76 1.41
N LEU A 104 -10.06 -20.60 1.52
CA LEU A 104 -9.31 -20.70 2.77
C LEU A 104 -8.70 -19.34 3.15
N LEU A 105 -8.26 -18.54 2.18
CA LEU A 105 -7.78 -17.17 2.40
C LEU A 105 -7.75 -16.38 1.09
N VAL A 106 -8.78 -15.60 0.82
CA VAL A 106 -8.83 -14.70 -0.33
C VAL A 106 -7.80 -13.57 -0.12
N GLN A 107 -6.76 -13.55 -0.95
CA GLN A 107 -5.69 -12.54 -0.89
C GLN A 107 -5.93 -11.38 -1.83
N SER A 108 -6.49 -11.63 -3.00
CA SER A 108 -6.84 -10.61 -3.98
C SER A 108 -8.05 -11.00 -4.82
N LEU A 109 -8.71 -10.01 -5.38
CA LEU A 109 -9.80 -10.16 -6.33
C LEU A 109 -9.76 -9.01 -7.32
N ASP A 110 -10.21 -9.28 -8.54
CA ASP A 110 -10.35 -8.30 -9.60
C ASP A 110 -11.38 -8.77 -10.63
N PHE A 111 -11.65 -7.94 -11.65
CA PHE A 111 -12.58 -8.24 -12.73
C PHE A 111 -11.88 -8.21 -14.08
N ASP A 112 -12.26 -9.11 -14.96
CA ASP A 112 -11.84 -9.07 -16.36
C ASP A 112 -12.78 -8.20 -17.22
N GLU A 113 -12.50 -8.10 -18.53
CA GLU A 113 -13.30 -7.28 -19.47
C GLU A 113 -14.71 -7.83 -19.69
N GLN A 114 -14.97 -9.08 -19.36
CA GLN A 114 -16.28 -9.71 -19.40
C GLN A 114 -17.05 -9.55 -18.08
N ASN A 115 -16.50 -8.75 -17.13
CA ASN A 115 -17.04 -8.56 -15.80
C ASN A 115 -17.12 -9.87 -14.96
N ARG A 116 -16.24 -10.86 -15.28
CA ARG A 116 -16.09 -12.07 -14.49
C ARG A 116 -15.18 -11.78 -13.29
N LEU A 117 -15.52 -12.34 -12.14
CA LEU A 117 -14.73 -12.16 -10.93
C LEU A 117 -13.58 -13.15 -10.88
N ILE A 118 -12.35 -12.66 -10.79
CA ILE A 118 -11.12 -13.44 -10.59
C ILE A 118 -10.69 -13.34 -9.13
N VAL A 119 -10.62 -14.47 -8.43
CA VAL A 119 -10.26 -14.53 -7.02
C VAL A 119 -9.01 -15.37 -6.82
N TYR A 120 -8.02 -14.82 -6.15
CA TYR A 120 -6.82 -15.56 -5.73
C TYR A 120 -6.90 -15.96 -4.25
N ASP A 121 -6.85 -17.27 -4.00
CA ASP A 121 -6.72 -17.87 -2.67
C ASP A 121 -5.28 -18.30 -2.42
N VAL A 122 -4.57 -17.56 -1.58
CA VAL A 122 -3.14 -17.81 -1.33
C VAL A 122 -2.87 -19.13 -0.61
N ARG A 123 -3.78 -19.59 0.25
CA ARG A 123 -3.60 -20.89 0.95
C ARG A 123 -3.82 -22.08 0.04
N GLN A 124 -4.57 -21.89 -1.04
CA GLN A 124 -4.79 -22.94 -2.03
C GLN A 124 -3.86 -22.79 -3.23
N ASN A 125 -3.10 -21.69 -3.32
CA ASN A 125 -2.34 -21.30 -4.51
C ASN A 125 -3.18 -21.42 -5.78
N ARG A 126 -4.42 -20.92 -5.74
CA ARG A 126 -5.40 -21.11 -6.79
C ARG A 126 -6.11 -19.82 -7.13
N HIS A 127 -6.21 -19.52 -8.41
CA HIS A 127 -7.13 -18.54 -8.96
C HIS A 127 -8.43 -19.27 -9.34
N THR A 128 -9.56 -18.63 -9.07
CA THR A 128 -10.90 -19.10 -9.49
C THR A 128 -11.58 -17.97 -10.23
N ILE A 129 -12.09 -18.28 -11.42
CA ILE A 129 -12.90 -17.38 -12.24
C ILE A 129 -14.35 -17.73 -11.97
N PHE A 130 -15.16 -16.72 -11.67
CA PHE A 130 -16.58 -16.84 -11.45
C PHE A 130 -17.34 -16.08 -12.52
N ASP A 131 -18.32 -16.74 -13.14
CA ASP A 131 -19.30 -16.13 -14.01
C ASP A 131 -20.57 -15.78 -13.23
N TYR A 132 -21.21 -14.66 -13.58
CA TYR A 132 -22.51 -14.28 -13.05
C TYR A 132 -23.62 -14.61 -14.02
N SER A 133 -24.52 -15.50 -13.62
CA SER A 133 -25.69 -15.89 -14.41
C SER A 133 -26.86 -16.27 -13.50
N ASP A 134 -28.06 -16.08 -13.95
CA ASP A 134 -29.27 -16.44 -13.21
C ASP A 134 -29.33 -15.87 -11.77
N ASN A 135 -28.80 -14.65 -11.58
CA ASN A 135 -28.66 -13.95 -10.31
C ASN A 135 -27.76 -14.66 -9.28
N ASP A 136 -26.82 -15.48 -9.74
CA ASP A 136 -25.84 -16.14 -8.87
C ASP A 136 -24.45 -16.23 -9.53
N TRP A 137 -23.43 -16.41 -8.70
CA TRP A 137 -22.05 -16.56 -9.09
C TRP A 137 -21.65 -18.04 -9.07
N ALA A 138 -21.24 -18.56 -10.21
CA ALA A 138 -20.74 -19.92 -10.35
C ALA A 138 -19.26 -19.94 -10.71
N ALA A 139 -18.48 -20.82 -10.09
CA ALA A 139 -17.10 -21.04 -10.49
C ALA A 139 -17.05 -21.68 -11.89
N ALA A 140 -16.51 -20.95 -12.85
CA ALA A 140 -16.43 -21.33 -14.24
C ALA A 140 -15.11 -22.03 -14.56
N ASP A 141 -13.99 -21.54 -14.03
CA ASP A 141 -12.65 -22.09 -14.28
C ASP A 141 -11.71 -21.88 -13.10
N THR A 142 -10.60 -22.61 -13.10
CA THR A 142 -9.53 -22.45 -12.11
C THR A 142 -8.17 -22.62 -12.74
N PHE A 143 -7.19 -21.85 -12.28
CA PHE A 143 -5.79 -22.01 -12.68
C PHE A 143 -4.83 -21.74 -11.52
N SER A 144 -3.58 -22.16 -11.69
CA SER A 144 -2.48 -21.90 -10.76
C SER A 144 -1.20 -21.70 -11.56
N PHE A 145 -0.34 -20.81 -11.09
CA PHE A 145 0.97 -20.68 -11.71
C PHE A 145 1.93 -21.77 -11.19
N SER A 146 2.91 -22.12 -12.00
CA SER A 146 3.96 -23.10 -11.67
C SER A 146 4.81 -22.67 -10.47
N GLN A 147 4.99 -21.37 -10.29
CA GLN A 147 5.58 -20.78 -9.09
C GLN A 147 4.47 -20.27 -8.17
N PRO A 148 4.54 -20.57 -6.84
CA PRO A 148 3.56 -20.06 -5.92
C PRO A 148 3.54 -18.53 -5.93
N ALA A 149 2.39 -17.95 -6.27
CA ALA A 149 2.17 -16.52 -6.13
C ALA A 149 1.97 -16.17 -4.64
N THR A 150 2.30 -14.95 -4.26
CA THR A 150 1.93 -14.38 -2.95
C THR A 150 0.74 -13.43 -3.07
N GLY A 151 0.34 -13.08 -4.29
CA GLY A 151 -0.81 -12.23 -4.59
C GLY A 151 -1.03 -12.08 -6.09
N MET A 152 -2.12 -11.41 -6.42
CA MET A 152 -2.42 -10.87 -7.74
C MET A 152 -2.50 -9.35 -7.58
N ALA A 153 -1.69 -8.60 -8.31
CA ALA A 153 -1.69 -7.14 -8.25
C ALA A 153 -2.91 -6.57 -8.99
N GLY A 154 -3.36 -7.23 -10.04
CA GLY A 154 -4.57 -6.88 -10.78
C GLY A 154 -4.70 -7.64 -12.10
N TYR A 155 -5.88 -7.54 -12.69
CA TYR A 155 -6.13 -7.93 -14.07
C TYR A 155 -5.65 -6.80 -14.99
N LEU A 156 -5.05 -7.17 -16.13
CA LEU A 156 -4.58 -6.21 -17.13
C LEU A 156 -5.57 -6.15 -18.31
N SER A 157 -5.36 -6.97 -19.33
CA SER A 157 -6.23 -7.05 -20.51
C SER A 157 -6.00 -8.38 -21.24
N ASP A 158 -6.87 -8.71 -22.17
CA ASP A 158 -6.69 -9.86 -23.08
C ASP A 158 -6.40 -11.19 -22.35
N GLY A 159 -6.97 -11.39 -21.15
CA GLY A 159 -6.74 -12.60 -20.35
C GLY A 159 -5.40 -12.57 -19.59
N GLU A 160 -4.71 -11.44 -19.51
CA GLU A 160 -3.47 -11.25 -18.75
C GLU A 160 -3.74 -10.66 -17.38
N LEU A 161 -2.93 -11.05 -16.42
CA LEU A 161 -2.94 -10.50 -15.06
C LEU A 161 -1.52 -10.31 -14.53
N LEU A 162 -1.36 -9.41 -13.58
CA LEU A 162 -0.10 -9.19 -12.89
C LEU A 162 -0.10 -9.98 -11.58
N THR A 163 0.76 -10.99 -11.50
CA THR A 163 0.96 -11.80 -10.29
C THR A 163 2.20 -11.35 -9.53
N THR A 164 2.23 -11.63 -8.23
CA THR A 164 3.37 -11.33 -7.36
C THR A 164 3.90 -12.61 -6.72
N ALA A 165 5.23 -12.74 -6.67
CA ALA A 165 5.90 -13.74 -5.85
C ALA A 165 6.88 -13.02 -4.92
N SER A 166 7.10 -13.55 -3.70
CA SER A 166 8.00 -12.92 -2.74
C SER A 166 9.22 -13.79 -2.48
N PHE A 167 10.39 -13.14 -2.45
CA PHE A 167 11.67 -13.76 -2.17
C PHE A 167 12.39 -12.95 -1.10
N ASP A 168 13.18 -13.62 -0.28
CA ASP A 168 14.03 -12.98 0.71
C ASP A 168 15.49 -13.01 0.28
N GLU A 169 16.19 -11.94 0.60
CA GLU A 169 17.63 -11.82 0.46
C GLU A 169 18.22 -11.47 1.82
N ARG A 170 19.17 -12.28 2.27
CA ARG A 170 19.87 -12.02 3.53
C ARG A 170 20.86 -10.87 3.33
N LEU A 171 20.70 -9.79 4.10
CA LEU A 171 21.58 -8.62 4.08
C LEU A 171 22.73 -8.73 5.10
N ASP A 172 22.41 -9.27 6.30
CA ASP A 172 23.40 -9.56 7.34
C ASP A 172 22.94 -10.75 8.21
N ASP A 173 23.55 -10.94 9.39
CA ASP A 173 23.24 -12.08 10.26
C ASP A 173 21.82 -12.08 10.80
N HIS A 174 21.16 -10.92 10.84
CA HIS A 174 19.84 -10.76 11.43
C HIS A 174 18.82 -10.05 10.52
N LEU A 175 19.26 -9.48 9.40
CA LEU A 175 18.43 -8.66 8.51
C LEU A 175 18.21 -9.32 7.16
N PHE A 176 16.94 -9.33 6.73
CA PHE A 176 16.51 -9.85 5.44
C PHE A 176 15.70 -8.79 4.71
N GLN A 177 15.93 -8.63 3.41
CA GLN A 177 15.12 -7.82 2.52
C GLN A 177 14.17 -8.71 1.76
N ILE A 178 12.86 -8.47 1.89
CA ILE A 178 11.89 -9.10 1.01
C ILE A 178 11.85 -8.31 -0.31
N TYR A 179 11.85 -9.03 -1.40
CA TYR A 179 11.56 -8.50 -2.73
C TYR A 179 10.28 -9.12 -3.26
N HIS A 180 9.49 -8.31 -3.95
CA HIS A 180 8.37 -8.79 -4.72
C HIS A 180 8.78 -8.81 -6.20
N HIS A 181 8.58 -9.94 -6.83
CA HIS A 181 8.70 -10.12 -8.26
C HIS A 181 7.31 -10.01 -8.86
N LEU A 182 7.09 -8.96 -9.63
CA LEU A 182 5.87 -8.74 -10.39
C LEU A 182 6.08 -9.31 -11.79
N GLN A 183 5.18 -10.18 -12.21
CA GLN A 183 5.30 -10.92 -13.47
C GLN A 183 3.93 -11.10 -14.11
N LYS A 184 3.85 -10.94 -15.42
CA LYS A 184 2.62 -11.20 -16.15
C LYS A 184 2.35 -12.69 -16.26
N GLY A 185 1.08 -13.05 -16.19
CA GLY A 185 0.60 -14.39 -16.41
C GLY A 185 -0.76 -14.36 -17.10
N THR A 186 -1.16 -15.47 -17.65
CA THR A 186 -2.44 -15.63 -18.32
C THR A 186 -3.43 -16.41 -17.45
N VAL A 187 -4.71 -16.26 -17.70
CA VAL A 187 -5.79 -16.96 -16.99
C VAL A 187 -5.81 -18.48 -17.21
N ASP A 188 -4.90 -19.02 -18.02
CA ASP A 188 -4.62 -20.46 -18.15
C ASP A 188 -3.43 -20.92 -17.27
N GLY A 189 -2.86 -20.03 -16.46
CA GLY A 189 -1.79 -20.35 -15.49
C GLY A 189 -0.37 -20.32 -16.06
N ARG A 190 -0.16 -19.76 -17.26
CA ARG A 190 1.16 -19.63 -17.87
C ARG A 190 1.78 -18.28 -17.50
N LEU A 191 3.02 -18.28 -17.05
CA LEU A 191 3.82 -17.06 -16.88
C LEU A 191 4.41 -16.62 -18.24
N LEU A 192 4.34 -15.31 -18.54
CA LEU A 192 4.71 -14.76 -19.84
C LEU A 192 6.14 -14.25 -19.93
N GLU A 193 6.74 -13.85 -18.82
CA GLU A 193 8.05 -13.21 -18.77
C GLU A 193 9.06 -14.05 -18.00
N GLU A 194 10.31 -14.09 -18.50
CA GLU A 194 11.42 -14.76 -17.82
C GLU A 194 12.04 -13.86 -16.75
N ASP A 195 12.05 -12.52 -16.98
CA ASP A 195 12.63 -11.53 -16.07
C ASP A 195 11.53 -10.69 -15.39
N PRO A 196 11.11 -11.07 -14.17
CA PRO A 196 10.09 -10.32 -13.44
C PRO A 196 10.60 -8.95 -12.98
N LEU A 197 9.70 -7.95 -12.93
CA LEU A 197 10.00 -6.67 -12.30
C LEU A 197 10.22 -6.86 -10.80
N ARG A 198 11.43 -6.58 -10.34
CA ARG A 198 11.78 -6.68 -8.93
C ARG A 198 11.53 -5.35 -8.21
N ILE A 199 10.65 -5.36 -7.22
CA ILE A 199 10.41 -4.21 -6.35
C ILE A 199 10.76 -4.54 -4.90
N ARG A 200 11.19 -3.52 -4.14
CA ARG A 200 11.56 -3.65 -2.73
C ARG A 200 10.32 -3.83 -1.87
N GLY A 201 10.22 -4.94 -1.17
CA GLY A 201 9.23 -5.19 -0.14
C GLY A 201 9.68 -4.70 1.24
N ARG A 202 9.10 -5.28 2.29
CA ARG A 202 9.46 -5.01 3.68
C ARG A 202 10.81 -5.61 4.06
N GLN A 203 11.42 -5.10 5.13
CA GLN A 203 12.54 -5.75 5.78
C GLN A 203 12.07 -6.61 6.95
N LEU A 204 12.72 -7.74 7.15
CA LEU A 204 12.49 -8.62 8.28
C LEU A 204 13.76 -8.72 9.10
N MET A 205 13.62 -8.83 10.41
CA MET A 205 14.72 -9.19 11.30
C MET A 205 14.42 -10.50 12.00
N ALA A 206 15.46 -11.32 12.22
CA ALA A 206 15.36 -12.60 12.89
C ALA A 206 16.62 -12.92 13.68
N ILE A 207 16.47 -13.71 14.73
CA ILE A 207 17.55 -14.40 15.42
C ILE A 207 17.29 -15.89 15.34
N GLU A 208 18.31 -16.70 15.64
CA GLU A 208 18.20 -18.16 15.61
C GLU A 208 17.01 -18.66 16.43
N ASN A 209 16.25 -19.58 15.85
CA ASN A 209 15.07 -20.20 16.46
C ASN A 209 13.89 -19.26 16.79
N THR A 210 13.82 -18.09 16.16
CA THR A 210 12.66 -17.20 16.26
C THR A 210 12.02 -16.95 14.88
N PRO A 211 10.69 -16.81 14.80
CA PRO A 211 10.06 -16.37 13.56
C PRO A 211 10.58 -14.98 13.15
N PRO A 212 10.79 -14.73 11.85
CA PRO A 212 11.12 -13.39 11.37
C PRO A 212 9.99 -12.40 11.64
N GLU A 213 10.35 -11.18 12.07
CA GLU A 213 9.42 -10.08 12.29
C GLU A 213 9.78 -8.87 11.42
N GLU A 214 8.78 -8.09 11.05
CA GLU A 214 8.99 -6.89 10.25
C GLU A 214 9.80 -5.85 11.03
N VAL A 215 10.81 -5.25 10.38
CA VAL A 215 11.51 -4.07 10.88
C VAL A 215 10.52 -2.90 10.84
N PRO A 216 10.13 -2.33 11.98
CA PRO A 216 9.21 -1.21 12.00
C PRO A 216 9.73 -0.03 11.19
N LEU A 217 8.83 0.68 10.50
CA LEU A 217 9.16 1.84 9.67
C LEU A 217 10.17 1.56 8.55
N SER A 218 10.40 0.31 8.17
CA SER A 218 11.24 -0.02 7.02
C SER A 218 10.67 0.53 5.71
N TYR A 219 11.54 1.01 4.83
CA TYR A 219 11.14 1.47 3.50
C TYR A 219 10.73 0.29 2.63
N ARG A 220 9.76 0.53 1.77
CA ARG A 220 9.26 -0.43 0.79
C ARG A 220 8.76 0.28 -0.47
N THR A 221 8.42 -0.49 -1.48
CA THR A 221 7.69 -0.02 -2.65
C THR A 221 6.24 -0.48 -2.53
N LEU A 222 5.31 0.47 -2.54
CA LEU A 222 3.88 0.22 -2.66
C LEU A 222 3.51 0.19 -4.14
N HIS A 223 2.44 -0.51 -4.51
CA HIS A 223 2.01 -0.57 -5.91
C HIS A 223 0.50 -0.53 -6.06
N SER A 224 0.05 -0.09 -7.23
CA SER A 224 -1.34 -0.05 -7.66
C SER A 224 -1.40 -0.21 -9.18
N ILE A 225 -2.48 -0.79 -9.69
CA ILE A 225 -2.81 -0.74 -11.12
C ILE A 225 -3.70 0.47 -11.33
N GLY A 226 -3.34 1.32 -12.30
CA GLY A 226 -4.11 2.51 -12.67
C GLY A 226 -5.17 2.23 -13.73
N PRO A 227 -5.94 3.27 -14.13
CA PRO A 227 -7.07 3.15 -15.03
C PRO A 227 -6.69 2.74 -16.46
N ASP A 228 -5.46 3.02 -16.86
CA ASP A 228 -4.84 2.67 -18.14
C ASP A 228 -4.14 1.30 -18.10
N GLN A 229 -4.38 0.52 -17.01
CA GLN A 229 -3.74 -0.77 -16.72
C GLN A 229 -2.22 -0.69 -16.57
N ASN A 230 -1.67 0.51 -16.45
CA ASN A 230 -0.27 0.70 -16.07
C ASN A 230 -0.04 0.36 -14.60
N LEU A 231 1.15 -0.14 -14.32
CA LEU A 231 1.60 -0.38 -12.96
C LEU A 231 2.24 0.88 -12.40
N TYR A 232 1.73 1.37 -11.29
CA TYR A 232 2.27 2.49 -10.52
C TYR A 232 2.96 1.94 -9.27
N THR A 233 4.22 2.31 -9.05
CA THR A 233 4.98 1.89 -7.87
C THR A 233 5.50 3.10 -7.13
N LEU A 234 5.15 3.23 -5.84
CA LEU A 234 5.61 4.32 -4.98
C LEU A 234 6.78 3.86 -4.10
N ASN A 235 7.95 4.45 -4.29
CA ASN A 235 9.08 4.30 -3.37
C ASN A 235 8.83 5.13 -2.10
N THR A 236 8.74 4.47 -0.95
CA THR A 236 8.42 5.13 0.32
C THR A 236 9.62 5.80 1.00
N GLU A 237 10.82 5.68 0.46
CA GLU A 237 12.01 6.38 0.94
C GLU A 237 12.11 7.81 0.37
N THR A 238 11.68 8.01 -0.87
CA THR A 238 11.94 9.26 -1.61
C THR A 238 10.69 9.92 -2.20
N PHE A 239 9.51 9.33 -2.08
CA PHE A 239 8.32 9.71 -2.82
C PHE A 239 8.58 9.84 -4.32
N ALA A 240 8.91 8.73 -4.93
CA ALA A 240 9.00 8.60 -6.39
C ALA A 240 7.97 7.56 -6.85
N VAL A 241 7.02 7.98 -7.67
CA VAL A 241 6.05 7.08 -8.31
C VAL A 241 6.59 6.72 -9.69
N GLN A 242 7.12 5.53 -9.83
CA GLN A 242 7.53 4.98 -11.12
C GLN A 242 6.32 4.37 -11.82
N ILE A 243 6.10 4.73 -13.07
CA ILE A 243 5.02 4.21 -13.92
C ILE A 243 5.62 3.24 -14.93
N TYR A 244 4.99 2.08 -15.06
CA TYR A 244 5.34 1.05 -16.03
C TYR A 244 4.13 0.78 -16.91
N ASP A 245 4.37 0.60 -18.20
CA ASP A 245 3.33 0.18 -19.14
C ASP A 245 2.89 -1.28 -18.92
N GLN A 246 1.96 -1.75 -19.72
CA GLN A 246 1.45 -3.12 -19.67
C GLN A 246 2.52 -4.20 -19.97
N ASN A 247 3.68 -3.81 -20.53
CA ASN A 247 4.83 -4.70 -20.73
C ASN A 247 5.86 -4.62 -19.61
N LEU A 248 5.52 -3.94 -18.50
CA LEU A 248 6.41 -3.66 -17.38
C LEU A 248 7.65 -2.83 -17.77
N ALA A 249 7.61 -2.13 -18.92
CA ALA A 249 8.64 -1.17 -19.30
C ALA A 249 8.41 0.16 -18.58
N PRO A 250 9.46 0.81 -18.01
CA PRO A 250 9.31 2.09 -17.35
C PRO A 250 8.99 3.18 -18.38
N VAL A 251 7.91 3.95 -18.17
CA VAL A 251 7.46 5.01 -19.06
C VAL A 251 7.60 6.39 -18.47
N ASP A 252 7.43 6.56 -17.15
CA ASP A 252 7.54 7.85 -16.48
C ASP A 252 7.88 7.72 -15.00
N THR A 253 8.31 8.84 -14.38
CA THR A 253 8.52 8.93 -12.93
C THR A 253 8.00 10.25 -12.39
N VAL A 254 7.00 10.19 -11.54
CA VAL A 254 6.43 11.36 -10.87
C VAL A 254 7.08 11.55 -9.51
N TYR A 255 7.54 12.76 -9.24
CA TYR A 255 8.12 13.17 -7.95
C TYR A 255 7.21 14.20 -7.29
N ALA A 256 6.97 14.03 -5.99
CA ALA A 256 6.33 15.06 -5.19
C ALA A 256 7.20 15.39 -3.97
N PRO A 257 7.38 16.67 -3.62
CA PRO A 257 8.18 17.09 -2.48
C PRO A 257 7.43 16.88 -1.16
N VAL A 258 7.08 15.64 -0.86
CA VAL A 258 6.42 15.26 0.40
C VAL A 258 7.41 15.31 1.55
N ALA A 259 7.00 15.94 2.66
CA ALA A 259 7.86 16.15 3.83
C ALA A 259 8.37 14.82 4.41
N LYS A 260 9.68 14.72 4.59
CA LYS A 260 10.34 13.61 5.27
C LYS A 260 10.44 13.90 6.76
N LEU A 261 9.97 12.99 7.58
CA LEU A 261 10.01 13.13 9.04
C LEU A 261 11.17 12.31 9.61
N LEU A 262 11.96 12.93 10.49
CA LEU A 262 12.96 12.22 11.29
C LEU A 262 12.30 11.23 12.25
N ILE A 263 12.98 10.14 12.53
CA ILE A 263 12.59 9.20 13.58
C ILE A 263 13.13 9.72 14.91
N HIS A 264 12.22 10.14 15.78
CA HIS A 264 12.52 10.62 17.15
C HIS A 264 12.48 9.48 18.18
N GLU A 265 12.89 9.77 19.43
CA GLU A 265 12.95 8.74 20.48
C GLU A 265 11.58 8.08 20.77
N ASN A 266 10.49 8.84 20.71
CA ASN A 266 9.14 8.27 20.85
C ASN A 266 8.81 7.25 19.75
N ASP A 267 9.26 7.49 18.52
CA ASP A 267 9.07 6.54 17.42
C ASP A 267 9.90 5.27 17.63
N ARG A 268 11.14 5.42 18.14
CA ARG A 268 12.01 4.29 18.49
C ARG A 268 11.39 3.44 19.61
N GLN A 269 10.85 4.08 20.65
CA GLN A 269 10.16 3.38 21.74
C GLN A 269 8.94 2.61 21.22
N ASN A 270 8.12 3.24 20.39
CA ASN A 270 6.97 2.60 19.77
C ASN A 270 7.38 1.43 18.84
N ALA A 271 8.45 1.59 18.07
CA ALA A 271 9.00 0.53 17.24
C ALA A 271 9.45 -0.69 18.07
N ARG A 272 10.15 -0.47 19.19
CA ARG A 272 10.54 -1.55 20.12
C ARG A 272 9.33 -2.30 20.71
N LEU A 273 8.18 -1.63 20.88
CA LEU A 273 6.97 -2.25 21.40
C LEU A 273 6.22 -3.08 20.35
N GLN A 274 6.47 -2.85 19.06
CA GLN A 274 5.84 -3.59 17.95
C GLN A 274 6.49 -4.96 17.71
N VAL A 275 7.66 -5.22 18.28
CA VAL A 275 8.41 -6.45 18.10
C VAL A 275 8.50 -7.26 19.39
N SER A 276 8.71 -8.56 19.26
CA SER A 276 8.91 -9.46 20.40
C SER A 276 10.10 -9.04 21.26
N SER A 277 10.08 -9.42 22.53
CA SER A 277 11.15 -9.06 23.47
C SER A 277 12.54 -9.55 23.04
N SER A 278 12.60 -10.66 22.32
CA SER A 278 13.83 -11.26 21.79
C SER A 278 14.51 -10.42 20.71
N LEU A 279 13.74 -9.63 19.93
CA LEU A 279 14.22 -8.83 18.82
C LEU A 279 14.39 -7.33 19.14
N ARG A 280 13.90 -6.87 20.30
CA ARG A 280 13.95 -5.44 20.68
C ARG A 280 15.33 -4.82 20.64
N HIS A 281 16.36 -5.58 20.99
CA HIS A 281 17.74 -5.10 21.00
C HIS A 281 18.29 -4.82 19.59
N LEU A 282 17.70 -5.42 18.55
CA LEU A 282 18.06 -5.21 17.16
C LEU A 282 17.30 -4.05 16.52
N THR A 283 16.16 -3.65 17.11
CA THR A 283 15.26 -2.67 16.49
C THR A 283 15.98 -1.36 16.15
N ASP A 284 16.74 -0.80 17.07
CA ASP A 284 17.43 0.48 16.84
C ASP A 284 18.54 0.40 15.79
N GLN A 285 19.15 -0.78 15.63
CA GLN A 285 20.19 -1.01 14.64
C GLN A 285 19.63 -0.93 13.21
N TYR A 286 18.39 -1.38 13.00
CA TYR A 286 17.79 -1.52 11.67
C TYR A 286 16.74 -0.47 11.34
N LEU A 287 16.34 0.38 12.31
CA LEU A 287 15.45 1.50 12.03
C LEU A 287 16.12 2.49 11.06
N PRO A 288 15.38 2.96 10.03
CA PRO A 288 15.90 4.00 9.16
C PRO A 288 16.05 5.34 9.90
N ASN A 289 16.71 6.32 9.29
CA ASN A 289 16.84 7.66 9.87
C ASN A 289 15.57 8.49 9.77
N THR A 290 14.77 8.26 8.71
CA THR A 290 13.50 8.95 8.49
C THR A 290 12.36 7.95 8.38
N LYS A 291 11.15 8.40 8.68
CA LYS A 291 9.93 7.60 8.47
C LYS A 291 9.71 7.40 6.97
N PRO A 292 9.12 6.27 6.55
CA PRO A 292 8.59 6.15 5.19
C PRO A 292 7.66 7.32 4.88
N VAL A 293 7.76 7.92 3.70
CA VAL A 293 6.90 9.06 3.32
C VAL A 293 5.43 8.65 3.16
N ALA A 294 5.17 7.37 2.91
CA ALA A 294 3.83 6.84 2.76
C ALA A 294 3.68 5.45 3.41
N ARG A 295 2.46 5.15 3.89
CA ARG A 295 2.05 3.83 4.42
C ARG A 295 1.06 3.11 3.53
N PHE A 296 0.34 3.86 2.72
CA PHE A 296 -0.67 3.39 1.79
C PHE A 296 -0.60 4.20 0.51
N PHE A 297 -0.86 3.54 -0.61
CA PHE A 297 -0.88 4.12 -1.93
C PHE A 297 -1.88 3.35 -2.79
N THR A 298 -2.72 4.07 -3.51
CA THR A 298 -3.54 3.53 -4.59
C THR A 298 -3.79 4.64 -5.63
N THR A 299 -4.16 4.25 -6.83
CA THR A 299 -4.61 5.13 -7.90
C THR A 299 -6.11 4.96 -8.08
N ASP A 300 -6.78 6.00 -8.57
CA ASP A 300 -8.17 5.91 -8.98
C ASP A 300 -8.33 5.91 -10.51
N ASN A 301 -9.57 5.93 -10.98
CA ASN A 301 -9.90 5.88 -12.41
C ASN A 301 -9.52 7.16 -13.19
N GLU A 302 -9.14 8.23 -12.52
CA GLU A 302 -8.64 9.47 -13.11
C GLU A 302 -7.12 9.60 -13.02
N GLY A 303 -6.43 8.57 -12.50
CA GLY A 303 -4.98 8.57 -12.34
C GLY A 303 -4.48 9.40 -11.16
N ARG A 304 -5.35 9.80 -10.23
CA ARG A 304 -4.96 10.51 -9.02
C ARG A 304 -4.31 9.55 -8.03
N PHE A 305 -3.37 10.04 -7.23
CA PHE A 305 -2.68 9.29 -6.20
C PHE A 305 -3.32 9.53 -4.84
N TRP A 306 -3.83 8.47 -4.23
CA TRP A 306 -4.43 8.46 -2.89
C TRP A 306 -3.44 7.87 -1.90
N ILE A 307 -2.99 8.67 -0.94
CA ILE A 307 -1.82 8.36 -0.14
C ILE A 307 -2.13 8.59 1.33
N ARG A 308 -1.75 7.65 2.18
CA ARG A 308 -1.64 7.90 3.61
C ARG A 308 -0.18 8.07 3.96
N THR A 309 0.17 9.27 4.43
CA THR A 309 1.53 9.63 4.82
C THR A 309 1.85 9.27 6.28
N ASN A 310 3.08 9.55 6.72
CA ASN A 310 3.48 9.41 8.13
C ASN A 310 3.50 10.72 8.90
N ASP A 311 3.26 11.86 8.24
CA ASP A 311 3.22 13.19 8.85
C ASP A 311 1.87 13.48 9.50
N SER A 312 0.81 12.79 9.07
CA SER A 312 -0.57 13.02 9.50
C SER A 312 -1.37 11.72 9.52
N PRO A 313 -2.40 11.58 10.34
CA PRO A 313 -3.39 10.52 10.21
C PRO A 313 -4.25 10.66 8.94
N ARG A 314 -4.27 11.84 8.33
CA ARG A 314 -5.05 12.18 7.14
C ARG A 314 -4.52 11.49 5.89
N TYR A 315 -5.38 11.37 4.90
CA TYR A 315 -5.02 10.99 3.54
C TYR A 315 -4.78 12.22 2.70
N MET A 316 -3.82 12.17 1.81
CA MET A 316 -3.48 13.18 0.82
C MET A 316 -3.85 12.67 -0.57
N VAL A 317 -4.35 13.55 -1.43
CA VAL A 317 -4.62 13.25 -2.83
C VAL A 317 -3.77 14.17 -3.69
N LEU A 318 -3.03 13.57 -4.63
CA LEU A 318 -2.27 14.27 -5.65
C LEU A 318 -2.86 13.96 -7.02
N ASP A 319 -2.68 14.85 -7.98
CA ASP A 319 -2.94 14.54 -9.39
C ASP A 319 -1.88 13.59 -9.97
N GLY A 320 -2.03 13.19 -11.23
CA GLY A 320 -1.10 12.31 -11.92
C GLY A 320 0.29 12.91 -12.17
N GLU A 321 0.46 14.22 -11.97
CA GLU A 321 1.72 14.95 -12.09
C GLU A 321 2.40 15.17 -10.72
N GLY A 322 1.74 14.77 -9.63
CA GLY A 322 2.25 14.90 -8.26
C GLY A 322 1.89 16.22 -7.58
N SER A 323 1.00 17.06 -8.17
CA SER A 323 0.53 18.28 -7.54
C SER A 323 -0.57 17.98 -6.50
N PRO A 324 -0.57 18.66 -5.34
CA PRO A 324 -1.53 18.38 -4.28
C PRO A 324 -2.94 18.89 -4.65
N LEU A 325 -3.94 18.02 -4.54
CA LEU A 325 -5.35 18.37 -4.74
C LEU A 325 -6.04 18.65 -3.40
N GLY A 326 -5.71 17.90 -2.34
CA GLY A 326 -6.32 18.10 -1.04
C GLY A 326 -6.02 16.97 -0.06
N SER A 327 -6.67 17.03 1.10
CA SER A 327 -6.55 16.01 2.14
C SER A 327 -7.88 15.79 2.85
N PHE A 328 -8.04 14.62 3.49
CA PHE A 328 -9.24 14.27 4.25
C PHE A 328 -8.92 13.36 5.42
N ASP A 329 -9.82 13.34 6.40
CA ASP A 329 -9.81 12.40 7.50
C ASP A 329 -10.83 11.30 7.27
N LEU A 330 -10.51 10.08 7.71
CA LEU A 330 -11.48 9.01 7.87
C LEU A 330 -11.94 8.93 9.33
N PRO A 331 -13.13 8.40 9.60
CA PRO A 331 -13.55 8.10 10.96
C PRO A 331 -12.49 7.26 11.69
N ALA A 332 -12.35 7.50 13.00
CA ALA A 332 -11.34 6.80 13.81
C ALA A 332 -11.49 5.28 13.70
N GLY A 333 -10.37 4.59 13.42
CA GLY A 333 -10.34 3.14 13.24
C GLY A 333 -10.67 2.67 11.81
N PHE A 334 -11.03 3.58 10.89
CA PHE A 334 -11.27 3.25 9.48
C PHE A 334 -10.00 3.41 8.63
N ARG A 335 -9.90 2.59 7.60
CA ARG A 335 -8.84 2.64 6.58
C ARG A 335 -9.46 2.65 5.18
N LEU A 336 -8.84 3.37 4.26
CA LEU A 336 -9.18 3.33 2.84
C LEU A 336 -8.78 1.97 2.26
N LEU A 337 -9.68 1.35 1.49
CA LEU A 337 -9.44 0.09 0.81
C LEU A 337 -9.47 0.24 -0.72
N HIS A 338 -10.38 1.07 -1.24
CA HIS A 338 -10.62 1.20 -2.67
C HIS A 338 -11.17 2.58 -3.01
N VAL A 339 -10.85 3.06 -4.20
CA VAL A 339 -11.41 4.29 -4.79
C VAL A 339 -11.92 3.95 -6.18
N SER A 340 -13.15 4.35 -6.49
CA SER A 340 -13.75 4.11 -7.80
C SER A 340 -14.76 5.20 -8.13
N GLY A 341 -14.57 5.87 -9.27
CA GLY A 341 -15.39 7.01 -9.67
C GLY A 341 -15.30 8.16 -8.66
N ASP A 342 -16.46 8.55 -8.14
CA ASP A 342 -16.61 9.59 -7.12
C ASP A 342 -16.71 9.03 -5.68
N ARG A 343 -16.37 7.74 -5.48
CA ARG A 343 -16.56 7.04 -4.20
C ARG A 343 -15.25 6.51 -3.63
N ILE A 344 -15.13 6.60 -2.31
CA ILE A 344 -14.13 5.87 -1.54
C ILE A 344 -14.81 4.80 -0.70
N PHE A 345 -14.14 3.65 -0.58
CA PHE A 345 -14.58 2.49 0.18
C PHE A 345 -13.60 2.27 1.32
N THR A 346 -14.13 2.26 2.53
CA THR A 346 -13.33 2.15 3.74
C THR A 346 -13.78 0.96 4.58
N SER A 347 -12.92 0.44 5.43
CA SER A 347 -13.36 -0.52 6.45
C SER A 347 -12.83 -0.17 7.82
N GLY A 348 -13.60 -0.52 8.84
CA GLY A 348 -13.25 -0.38 10.24
C GLY A 348 -14.04 -1.35 11.09
N THR A 349 -13.60 -1.55 12.33
CA THR A 349 -14.26 -2.44 13.27
C THR A 349 -15.39 -1.72 13.98
N ALA A 350 -16.59 -2.27 13.92
CA ALA A 350 -17.79 -1.84 14.64
C ALA A 350 -18.06 -2.75 15.84
N ALA A 351 -19.16 -2.47 16.57
CA ALA A 351 -19.48 -3.19 17.81
C ALA A 351 -19.75 -4.70 17.64
N ARG A 352 -20.14 -5.15 16.43
CA ARG A 352 -20.52 -6.56 16.18
C ARG A 352 -19.65 -7.27 15.15
N GLY A 353 -18.73 -6.57 14.46
CA GLY A 353 -17.90 -7.08 13.39
C GLY A 353 -17.23 -5.93 12.67
N ASP A 354 -16.84 -6.15 11.44
CA ASP A 354 -16.36 -5.05 10.60
C ASP A 354 -17.50 -4.44 9.81
N GLU A 355 -17.32 -3.20 9.40
CA GLU A 355 -18.22 -2.52 8.48
C GLU A 355 -17.43 -1.85 7.35
N VAL A 356 -18.07 -1.78 6.19
CA VAL A 356 -17.60 -0.97 5.06
C VAL A 356 -18.43 0.29 5.03
N ARG A 357 -17.78 1.46 5.01
CA ARG A 357 -18.42 2.75 4.74
C ARG A 357 -18.02 3.26 3.38
N VAL A 358 -19.01 3.73 2.65
CA VAL A 358 -18.84 4.32 1.33
C VAL A 358 -19.13 5.81 1.43
N PHE A 359 -18.19 6.62 0.98
CA PHE A 359 -18.33 8.07 0.93
C PHE A 359 -18.23 8.54 -0.52
N GLU A 360 -19.04 9.50 -0.89
CA GLU A 360 -18.78 10.34 -2.05
C GLU A 360 -17.88 11.50 -1.63
N PHE A 361 -16.93 11.88 -2.48
CA PHE A 361 -16.01 12.96 -2.21
C PHE A 361 -16.19 14.12 -3.19
N GLU A 362 -15.93 15.33 -2.68
CA GLU A 362 -15.91 16.56 -3.46
C GLU A 362 -14.52 17.17 -3.34
N MET A 363 -13.86 17.38 -4.51
CA MET A 363 -12.56 18.05 -4.55
C MET A 363 -12.74 19.54 -4.29
N PRO A 364 -11.74 20.22 -3.64
CA PRO A 364 -11.79 21.62 -3.32
C PRO A 364 -11.82 22.53 -4.55
#